data_a87280e3653c72e339a61226a3803c5e
#
_entry.id   a87280e3653c72e339a61226a3803c5e
#
_cell.length_a   1.000
_cell.length_b   1.000
_cell.length_c   1.000
_cell.angle_alpha   90.00
_cell.angle_beta   90.00
_cell.angle_gamma   90.00
#
_symmetry.space_group_name_H-M   'P 1'
#
loop_
_entity.id
_entity.type
_entity.pdbx_description
1 polymer ?
#
loop_
_entity_poly.entity_id
_entity_poly.type
_entity_poly.pdbx_seq_one_letter_code
_entity_poly.pdbx_strand_id
1 'polypeptide(L)'
;MSKPAKEKPERTLVLCVDRDDDLGVKAGVKTPVLGREENLNAAISLALRDPEEPDANAVFEAVRIYDRLKEGTKEEQYQIATIAGSELGGLGADKKVVSELTDVLDKFPASDVILVTDGFTDEAVLPLIQSRVPVTSVRRIVIKHSESIEETAALFSR
;
A
#
# COMPACT_ATOMS: atom_id res chain seq x y z
N MET A 1 41.26 -4.04 -17.29
CA MET A 1 39.97 -3.39 -16.92
C MET A 1 39.07 -4.42 -16.29
N SER A 2 38.75 -4.21 -15.04
CA SER A 2 37.75 -5.05 -14.38
C SER A 2 36.39 -4.80 -14.99
N LYS A 3 35.63 -5.85 -15.30
CA LYS A 3 34.25 -5.71 -15.71
C LYS A 3 33.48 -5.03 -14.55
N PRO A 4 32.63 -4.05 -14.82
CA PRO A 4 31.77 -3.52 -13.77
C PRO A 4 30.98 -4.67 -13.15
N ALA A 5 30.89 -4.66 -11.83
CA ALA A 5 30.03 -5.61 -11.13
C ALA A 5 28.65 -5.60 -11.80
N LYS A 6 28.06 -6.76 -12.04
CA LYS A 6 26.70 -6.83 -12.54
C LYS A 6 25.81 -6.03 -11.59
N GLU A 7 25.27 -4.96 -12.08
CA GLU A 7 24.28 -4.20 -11.31
C GLU A 7 23.13 -5.14 -10.97
N LYS A 8 22.71 -5.14 -9.71
CA LYS A 8 21.49 -5.83 -9.31
C LYS A 8 20.34 -5.23 -10.12
N PRO A 9 19.47 -6.07 -10.71
CA PRO A 9 18.32 -5.54 -11.43
C PRO A 9 17.53 -4.61 -10.51
N GLU A 10 17.21 -3.43 -10.99
CA GLU A 10 16.35 -2.51 -10.26
C GLU A 10 14.95 -3.12 -10.20
N ARG A 11 14.47 -3.33 -8.98
CA ARG A 11 13.13 -3.83 -8.70
C ARG A 11 12.41 -2.86 -7.80
N THR A 12 11.24 -2.45 -8.24
CA THR A 12 10.41 -1.51 -7.50
C THR A 12 9.17 -2.21 -6.95
N LEU A 13 8.95 -2.03 -5.66
CA LEU A 13 7.77 -2.52 -4.98
C LEU A 13 6.77 -1.38 -4.81
N VAL A 14 5.55 -1.56 -5.32
CA VAL A 14 4.42 -0.69 -5.00
C VAL A 14 3.80 -1.22 -3.72
N LEU A 15 3.84 -0.43 -2.65
CA LEU A 15 3.50 -0.87 -1.31
C LEU A 15 2.39 -0.05 -0.69
N CYS A 16 1.35 -0.74 -0.19
CA CYS A 16 0.37 -0.16 0.71
C CYS A 16 0.61 -0.66 2.12
N VAL A 17 0.35 0.20 3.11
CA VAL A 17 0.41 -0.18 4.52
C VAL A 17 -0.92 0.13 5.19
N ASP A 18 -1.54 -0.91 5.72
CA ASP A 18 -2.79 -0.87 6.47
C ASP A 18 -2.46 -1.04 7.97
N ARG A 19 -2.02 0.04 8.60
CA ARG A 19 -1.48 -0.02 9.95
C ARG A 19 -2.47 -0.56 10.98
N ASP A 20 -3.76 -0.28 10.80
CA ASP A 20 -4.82 -0.66 11.74
C ASP A 20 -5.42 -2.05 11.44
N ASP A 21 -4.95 -2.71 10.40
CA ASP A 21 -5.44 -4.00 9.94
C ASP A 21 -6.94 -4.00 9.61
N ASP A 22 -7.40 -2.97 8.92
CA ASP A 22 -8.80 -2.90 8.47
C ASP A 22 -9.13 -4.06 7.52
N LEU A 23 -8.16 -4.49 6.71
CA LEU A 23 -8.31 -5.67 5.84
C LEU A 23 -8.66 -6.92 6.64
N GLY A 24 -7.98 -7.15 7.74
CA GLY A 24 -8.24 -8.30 8.61
C GLY A 24 -9.53 -8.14 9.40
N VAL A 25 -9.68 -7.01 10.07
CA VAL A 25 -10.80 -6.74 10.99
C VAL A 25 -12.13 -6.66 10.23
N LYS A 26 -12.17 -5.93 9.12
CA LYS A 26 -13.42 -5.68 8.36
C LYS A 26 -13.72 -6.75 7.31
N ALA A 27 -12.70 -7.29 6.67
CA ALA A 27 -12.87 -8.17 5.51
C ALA A 27 -12.28 -9.58 5.67
N GLY A 28 -11.63 -9.87 6.79
CA GLY A 28 -11.03 -11.18 7.04
C GLY A 28 -9.87 -11.53 6.10
N VAL A 29 -9.24 -10.53 5.50
CA VAL A 29 -8.11 -10.70 4.59
C VAL A 29 -6.82 -10.88 5.40
N LYS A 30 -6.07 -11.93 5.07
CA LYS A 30 -4.74 -12.16 5.67
C LYS A 30 -3.68 -11.36 4.94
N THR A 31 -2.78 -10.77 5.70
CA THR A 31 -1.62 -10.04 5.18
C THR A 31 -0.32 -10.78 5.51
N PRO A 32 0.80 -10.54 4.80
CA PRO A 32 0.91 -9.66 3.64
C PRO A 32 0.13 -10.18 2.43
N VAL A 33 -0.36 -9.26 1.61
CA VAL A 33 -1.01 -9.56 0.34
C VAL A 33 0.00 -9.25 -0.77
N LEU A 34 0.41 -10.26 -1.51
CA LEU A 34 1.43 -10.13 -2.55
C LEU A 34 0.83 -10.46 -3.91
N GLY A 35 1.06 -9.59 -4.87
CA GLY A 35 0.61 -9.79 -6.25
C GLY A 35 -0.62 -8.95 -6.61
N ARG A 36 -0.78 -8.73 -7.92
CA ARG A 36 -1.83 -7.85 -8.44
C ARG A 36 -3.25 -8.37 -8.14
N GLU A 37 -3.50 -9.63 -8.51
CA GLU A 37 -4.85 -10.19 -8.36
C GLU A 37 -5.25 -10.30 -6.88
N GLU A 38 -4.33 -10.70 -6.04
CA GLU A 38 -4.54 -10.82 -4.60
C GLU A 38 -4.83 -9.45 -3.98
N ASN A 39 -4.11 -8.41 -4.38
CA ASN A 39 -4.34 -7.04 -3.89
C ASN A 39 -5.67 -6.48 -4.41
N LEU A 40 -5.98 -6.71 -5.67
CA LEU A 40 -7.26 -6.29 -6.24
C LEU A 40 -8.43 -6.95 -5.50
N ASN A 41 -8.35 -8.25 -5.26
CA ASN A 41 -9.38 -9.00 -4.54
C ASN A 41 -9.51 -8.51 -3.09
N ALA A 42 -8.39 -8.23 -2.43
CA ALA A 42 -8.38 -7.68 -1.07
C ALA A 42 -9.09 -6.31 -1.01
N ALA A 43 -8.78 -5.43 -1.95
CA ALA A 43 -9.41 -4.11 -2.03
C ALA A 43 -10.92 -4.22 -2.29
N ILE A 44 -11.33 -5.10 -3.19
CA ILE A 44 -12.76 -5.33 -3.49
C ILE A 44 -13.48 -5.86 -2.24
N SER A 45 -12.88 -6.83 -1.54
CA SER A 45 -13.46 -7.39 -0.32
C SER A 45 -13.66 -6.33 0.75
N LEU A 46 -12.67 -5.46 0.93
CA LEU A 46 -12.74 -4.38 1.91
C LEU A 46 -13.78 -3.33 1.50
N ALA A 47 -13.80 -2.93 0.23
CA ALA A 47 -14.75 -1.94 -0.29
C ALA A 47 -16.20 -2.42 -0.20
N LEU A 48 -16.45 -3.72 -0.37
CA LEU A 48 -17.78 -4.29 -0.22
C LEU A 48 -18.27 -4.30 1.23
N ARG A 49 -17.34 -4.34 2.18
CA ARG A 49 -17.66 -4.25 3.61
C ARG A 49 -17.81 -2.82 4.08
N ASP A 50 -17.00 -1.92 3.54
CA ASP A 50 -17.00 -0.50 3.86
C ASP A 50 -16.63 0.31 2.62
N PRO A 51 -17.64 0.82 1.87
CA PRO A 51 -17.38 1.57 0.63
C PRO A 51 -16.60 2.87 0.82
N GLU A 52 -16.54 3.39 2.03
CA GLU A 52 -15.81 4.63 2.34
C GLU A 52 -14.43 4.37 2.92
N GLU A 53 -14.01 3.10 3.00
CA GLU A 53 -12.71 2.76 3.60
C GLU A 53 -11.54 3.30 2.78
N PRO A 54 -10.74 4.22 3.34
CA PRO A 54 -9.60 4.80 2.61
C PRO A 54 -8.53 3.78 2.22
N ASP A 55 -8.33 2.73 3.02
CA ASP A 55 -7.35 1.69 2.72
C ASP A 55 -7.71 0.93 1.43
N ALA A 56 -8.98 0.69 1.17
CA ALA A 56 -9.42 0.07 -0.08
C ALA A 56 -9.04 0.95 -1.27
N ASN A 57 -9.27 2.25 -1.17
CA ASN A 57 -8.93 3.20 -2.23
C ASN A 57 -7.41 3.30 -2.44
N ALA A 58 -6.63 3.22 -1.37
CA ALA A 58 -5.17 3.20 -1.47
C ALA A 58 -4.69 1.96 -2.25
N VAL A 59 -5.26 0.80 -1.99
CA VAL A 59 -4.91 -0.43 -2.72
C VAL A 59 -5.33 -0.33 -4.20
N PHE A 60 -6.51 0.20 -4.50
CA PHE A 60 -6.92 0.44 -5.90
C PHE A 60 -5.94 1.37 -6.62
N GLU A 61 -5.49 2.44 -5.97
CA GLU A 61 -4.49 3.34 -6.55
C GLU A 61 -3.15 2.62 -6.75
N ALA A 62 -2.75 1.78 -5.81
CA ALA A 62 -1.54 0.98 -5.95
C ALA A 62 -1.62 0.05 -7.16
N VAL A 63 -2.76 -0.59 -7.38
CA VAL A 63 -3.01 -1.43 -8.56
C VAL A 63 -2.90 -0.60 -9.84
N ARG A 64 -3.48 0.60 -9.85
CA ARG A 64 -3.41 1.51 -11.00
C ARG A 64 -1.96 1.91 -11.32
N ILE A 65 -1.18 2.25 -10.30
CA ILE A 65 0.24 2.58 -10.46
C ILE A 65 1.02 1.37 -10.99
N TYR A 66 0.80 0.21 -10.39
CA TYR A 66 1.44 -1.04 -10.80
C TYR A 66 1.16 -1.36 -12.27
N ASP A 67 -0.11 -1.28 -12.68
CA ASP A 67 -0.49 -1.56 -14.07
C ASP A 67 0.20 -0.60 -15.05
N ARG A 68 0.29 0.67 -14.69
CA ARG A 68 0.96 1.68 -15.51
C ARG A 68 2.46 1.40 -15.64
N LEU A 69 3.11 1.01 -14.56
CA LEU A 69 4.53 0.67 -14.57
C LEU A 69 4.82 -0.61 -15.36
N LYS A 70 3.89 -1.54 -15.36
CA LYS A 70 4.01 -2.81 -16.10
C LYS A 70 3.84 -2.63 -17.60
N GLU A 71 3.21 -1.56 -18.06
CA GLU A 71 3.05 -1.31 -19.48
C GLU A 71 4.41 -1.24 -20.17
N GLY A 72 4.60 -2.05 -21.20
CA GLY A 72 5.84 -2.09 -21.98
C GLY A 72 7.00 -2.84 -21.34
N THR A 73 6.85 -3.39 -20.14
CA THR A 73 7.88 -4.21 -19.49
C THR A 73 7.48 -5.68 -19.52
N LYS A 74 8.42 -6.54 -19.97
CA LYS A 74 8.22 -7.99 -20.02
C LYS A 74 8.89 -8.72 -18.84
N GLU A 75 9.70 -8.01 -18.05
CA GLU A 75 10.45 -8.57 -16.93
C GLU A 75 9.73 -8.33 -15.61
N GLU A 76 9.99 -9.20 -14.62
CA GLU A 76 9.48 -9.04 -13.25
C GLU A 76 10.25 -7.95 -12.50
N GLN A 77 10.15 -6.72 -13.01
CA GLN A 77 10.80 -5.55 -12.43
C GLN A 77 9.94 -4.89 -11.36
N TYR A 78 8.65 -5.14 -11.39
CA TYR A 78 7.67 -4.52 -10.50
C TYR A 78 6.86 -5.57 -9.76
N GLN A 79 6.52 -5.27 -8.53
CA GLN A 79 5.60 -6.07 -7.73
C GLN A 79 4.72 -5.13 -6.91
N ILE A 80 3.61 -5.64 -6.44
CA ILE A 80 2.67 -4.92 -5.59
C ILE A 80 2.39 -5.75 -4.34
N ALA A 81 2.35 -5.09 -3.20
CA ALA A 81 2.04 -5.74 -1.93
C ALA A 81 1.30 -4.79 -0.98
N THR A 82 0.50 -5.38 -0.12
CA THR A 82 -0.09 -4.70 1.03
C THR A 82 0.33 -5.43 2.30
N ILE A 83 0.83 -4.67 3.26
CA ILE A 83 1.19 -5.15 4.58
C ILE A 83 0.32 -4.47 5.63
N ALA A 84 0.17 -5.10 6.77
CA ALA A 84 -0.69 -4.59 7.82
C ALA A 84 -0.02 -4.57 9.18
N GLY A 85 -0.53 -3.70 10.04
CA GLY A 85 -0.20 -3.67 11.46
C GLY A 85 -1.28 -4.37 12.28
N SER A 86 -1.77 -3.68 13.31
CA SER A 86 -2.77 -4.21 14.22
C SER A 86 -3.76 -3.12 14.65
N GLU A 87 -5.02 -3.50 14.83
CA GLU A 87 -6.04 -2.59 15.36
C GLU A 87 -5.70 -2.09 16.77
N LEU A 88 -4.87 -2.82 17.51
CA LEU A 88 -4.42 -2.42 18.84
C LEU A 88 -3.36 -1.32 18.80
N GLY A 89 -2.78 -1.06 17.62
CA GLY A 89 -1.79 0.00 17.43
C GLY A 89 -0.49 -0.24 18.20
N GLY A 90 0.25 0.85 18.44
CA GLY A 90 1.45 0.86 19.24
C GLY A 90 2.61 0.05 18.68
N LEU A 91 3.50 -0.39 19.56
CA LEU A 91 4.70 -1.12 19.19
C LEU A 91 4.39 -2.44 18.50
N GLY A 92 3.34 -3.14 18.92
CA GLY A 92 2.93 -4.40 18.28
C GLY A 92 2.55 -4.23 16.82
N ALA A 93 1.81 -3.17 16.50
CA ALA A 93 1.48 -2.84 15.12
C ALA A 93 2.72 -2.54 14.31
N ASP A 94 3.63 -1.74 14.85
CA ASP A 94 4.88 -1.37 14.18
C ASP A 94 5.77 -2.60 13.91
N LYS A 95 5.90 -3.49 14.88
CA LYS A 95 6.66 -4.74 14.71
C LYS A 95 6.05 -5.64 13.65
N LYS A 96 4.72 -5.72 13.61
CA LYS A 96 4.04 -6.51 12.58
C LYS A 96 4.27 -5.94 11.19
N VAL A 97 4.17 -4.62 11.03
CA VAL A 97 4.47 -3.95 9.75
C VAL A 97 5.87 -4.31 9.27
N VAL A 98 6.89 -4.19 10.12
CA VAL A 98 8.27 -4.51 9.78
C VAL A 98 8.44 -5.99 9.44
N SER A 99 7.81 -6.87 10.19
CA SER A 99 7.86 -8.32 9.95
C SER A 99 7.24 -8.68 8.61
N GLU A 100 6.09 -8.11 8.27
CA GLU A 100 5.43 -8.37 7.00
C GLU A 100 6.22 -7.77 5.82
N LEU A 101 6.81 -6.60 6.00
CA LEU A 101 7.70 -6.03 4.99
C LEU A 101 8.91 -6.93 4.73
N THR A 102 9.51 -7.47 5.77
CA THR A 102 10.62 -8.40 5.65
C THR A 102 10.22 -9.64 4.83
N ASP A 103 9.04 -10.21 5.12
CA ASP A 103 8.51 -11.35 4.37
C ASP A 103 8.32 -11.03 2.88
N VAL A 104 7.79 -9.85 2.58
CA VAL A 104 7.61 -9.39 1.19
C VAL A 104 8.96 -9.23 0.50
N LEU A 105 9.92 -8.58 1.16
CA LEU A 105 11.25 -8.34 0.59
C LEU A 105 12.05 -9.64 0.40
N ASP A 106 11.80 -10.66 1.21
CA ASP A 106 12.39 -11.98 1.02
C ASP A 106 11.88 -12.64 -0.27
N LYS A 107 10.62 -12.44 -0.60
CA LYS A 107 10.00 -12.97 -1.83
C LYS A 107 10.28 -12.11 -3.06
N PHE A 108 10.38 -10.81 -2.87
CA PHE A 108 10.65 -9.84 -3.92
C PHE A 108 11.70 -8.84 -3.40
N PRO A 109 12.99 -9.08 -3.65
CA PRO A 109 14.06 -8.19 -3.18
C PRO A 109 14.06 -6.86 -3.92
N ALA A 110 13.24 -5.93 -3.45
CA ALA A 110 13.12 -4.61 -4.06
C ALA A 110 14.33 -3.73 -3.72
N SER A 111 14.75 -2.93 -4.69
CA SER A 111 15.77 -1.90 -4.50
C SER A 111 15.16 -0.58 -4.01
N ASP A 112 13.88 -0.36 -4.30
CA ASP A 112 13.15 0.82 -3.85
C ASP A 112 11.65 0.53 -3.73
N VAL A 113 10.95 1.46 -3.09
CA VAL A 113 9.51 1.36 -2.83
C VAL A 113 8.81 2.63 -3.28
N ILE A 114 7.66 2.47 -3.91
CA ILE A 114 6.65 3.50 -4.06
C ILE A 114 5.60 3.24 -2.98
N LEU A 115 5.51 4.12 -1.99
CA LEU A 115 4.56 3.97 -0.90
C LEU A 115 3.25 4.66 -1.28
N VAL A 116 2.15 3.93 -1.19
CA VAL A 116 0.80 4.46 -1.44
C VAL A 116 0.04 4.47 -0.12
N THR A 117 -0.46 5.62 0.27
CA THR A 117 -1.08 5.80 1.58
C THR A 117 -2.36 6.62 1.50
N ASP A 118 -3.19 6.49 2.53
CA ASP A 118 -4.39 7.31 2.71
C ASP A 118 -4.10 8.65 3.42
N GLY A 119 -2.84 8.89 3.77
CA GLY A 119 -2.37 10.13 4.38
C GLY A 119 -2.30 10.15 5.90
N PHE A 120 -3.02 9.26 6.60
CA PHE A 120 -3.04 9.25 8.07
C PHE A 120 -1.84 8.52 8.68
N THR A 121 -1.24 7.61 7.96
CA THR A 121 -0.19 6.73 8.47
C THR A 121 1.22 7.12 8.05
N ASP A 122 1.38 8.16 7.22
CA ASP A 122 2.65 8.54 6.61
C ASP A 122 3.78 8.75 7.61
N GLU A 123 3.51 9.54 8.64
CA GLU A 123 4.53 9.92 9.61
C GLU A 123 4.96 8.75 10.48
N ALA A 124 4.04 7.85 10.80
CA ALA A 124 4.33 6.69 11.64
C ALA A 124 4.97 5.54 10.87
N VAL A 125 4.52 5.33 9.62
CA VAL A 125 4.90 4.17 8.82
C VAL A 125 6.17 4.41 8.01
N LEU A 126 6.37 5.62 7.50
CA LEU A 126 7.48 5.93 6.60
C LEU A 126 8.86 5.57 7.20
N PRO A 127 9.19 5.96 8.45
CA PRO A 127 10.47 5.56 9.03
C PRO A 127 10.64 4.05 9.16
N LEU A 128 9.56 3.32 9.41
CA LEU A 128 9.59 1.86 9.51
C LEU A 128 9.98 1.22 8.17
N ILE A 129 9.39 1.69 7.09
CA ILE A 129 9.69 1.20 5.75
C ILE A 129 11.13 1.56 5.36
N GLN A 130 11.52 2.82 5.61
CA GLN A 130 12.86 3.31 5.29
C GLN A 130 13.97 2.61 6.08
N SER A 131 13.65 2.00 7.21
CA SER A 131 14.61 1.20 7.96
C SER A 131 15.03 -0.07 7.21
N ARG A 132 14.29 -0.49 6.19
CA ARG A 132 14.51 -1.73 5.45
C ARG A 132 14.83 -1.53 3.98
N VAL A 133 14.25 -0.52 3.35
CA VAL A 133 14.34 -0.29 1.91
C VAL A 133 14.13 1.20 1.62
N PRO A 134 14.85 1.77 0.63
CA PRO A 134 14.61 3.16 0.24
C PRO A 134 13.18 3.37 -0.27
N VAL A 135 12.58 4.49 0.13
CA VAL A 135 11.28 4.94 -0.40
C VAL A 135 11.57 6.09 -1.36
N THR A 136 11.33 5.86 -2.64
CA THR A 136 11.64 6.83 -3.69
C THR A 136 10.45 7.73 -4.03
N SER A 137 9.25 7.30 -3.69
CA SER A 137 8.04 8.11 -3.94
C SER A 137 6.98 7.78 -2.90
N VAL A 138 6.25 8.80 -2.49
CA VAL A 138 5.07 8.66 -1.62
C VAL A 138 3.87 9.20 -2.38
N ARG A 139 2.87 8.36 -2.57
CA ARG A 139 1.62 8.71 -3.22
C ARG A 139 0.51 8.76 -2.18
N ARG A 140 0.06 9.96 -1.88
CA ARG A 140 -1.04 10.15 -0.93
C ARG A 140 -2.36 10.25 -1.68
N ILE A 141 -3.34 9.49 -1.24
CA ILE A 141 -4.69 9.57 -1.77
C ILE A 141 -5.53 10.46 -0.87
N VAL A 142 -6.18 11.44 -1.46
CA VAL A 142 -7.16 12.28 -0.78
C VAL A 142 -8.53 11.88 -1.30
N ILE A 143 -9.37 11.35 -0.40
CA ILE A 143 -10.74 11.00 -0.72
C ILE A 143 -11.62 12.18 -0.39
N LYS A 144 -12.32 12.69 -1.41
CA LYS A 144 -13.34 13.70 -1.20
C LYS A 144 -14.65 13.00 -0.86
N HIS A 145 -15.07 13.14 0.38
CA HIS A 145 -16.37 12.59 0.79
C HIS A 145 -17.51 13.40 0.19
N SER A 146 -18.45 12.72 -0.46
CA SER A 146 -19.65 13.34 -1.00
C SER A 146 -20.55 13.96 0.08
N GLU A 147 -20.47 13.49 1.31
CA GLU A 147 -21.23 14.03 2.45
C GLU A 147 -21.05 15.54 2.64
N SER A 148 -19.83 16.05 2.52
CA SER A 148 -19.57 17.48 2.68
C SER A 148 -20.27 18.31 1.60
N ILE A 149 -20.44 17.78 0.41
CA ILE A 149 -21.17 18.42 -0.70
C ILE A 149 -22.67 18.38 -0.44
N GLU A 150 -23.19 17.25 0.01
CA GLU A 150 -24.61 17.08 0.35
C GLU A 150 -25.01 17.97 1.52
N GLU A 151 -24.20 18.02 2.58
CA GLU A 151 -24.44 18.91 3.71
C GLU A 151 -24.43 20.39 3.29
N THR A 152 -23.48 20.76 2.45
CA THR A 152 -23.41 22.13 1.93
C THR A 152 -24.62 22.45 1.07
N ALA A 153 -25.03 21.54 0.20
CA ALA A 153 -26.23 21.70 -0.62
C ALA A 153 -27.49 21.82 0.24
N ALA A 154 -27.60 21.01 1.30
CA ALA A 154 -28.72 21.07 2.23
C ALA A 154 -28.79 22.40 2.96
N LEU A 155 -27.66 22.98 3.35
CA LEU A 155 -27.59 24.29 3.99
C LEU A 155 -28.04 25.43 3.07
N PHE A 156 -27.74 25.35 1.79
CA PHE A 156 -28.13 26.34 0.81
C PHE A 156 -29.59 26.19 0.30
N SER A 157 -30.21 25.03 0.52
CA SER A 157 -31.56 24.72 0.07
C SER A 157 -32.66 25.17 1.05
N ARG A 158 -32.28 25.65 2.21
CA ARG A 158 -33.22 26.13 3.22
C ARG A 158 -33.69 27.54 2.95
#